data_d5d8e6f2afb9c4cd488d1a5ad9353cd7
#
_entry.id   d5d8e6f2afb9c4cd488d1a5ad9353cd7
#
_cell.length_a   1.000
_cell.length_b   1.000
_cell.length_c   1.000
_cell.angle_alpha   90.00
_cell.angle_beta   90.00
_cell.angle_gamma   90.00
#
_symmetry.space_group_name_H-M   'P 1'
#
loop_
_entity.id
_entity.type
_entity.pdbx_description
1 polymer ?
#
loop_
_entity_poly.entity_id
_entity_poly.type
_entity_poly.pdbx_seq_one_letter_code
_entity_poly.pdbx_strand_id
1 'polypeptide(L)'
;MYILETNSFKYYLGERLLFKLPALKLHTKSRIGLIGLNGSGKTTLLELLAGIRPIPAAAKIICKTTMTILPQLKERLSKSGGETTQAYILQALKQQSGLLLADEPTNNLDMDHLLWLEKELRHYSGALILVSHDRDFLDALCNEIWALDDKQLQIYQGNYSNYQQQKIISEKTHDQAYRKYIMQKTHLETAFSAKQQQAQKAVKTTKISLSEARITGAKPYFAKKQKKLQQTGQSLLTRLDKLKQIEKRQSLPIIKMNLLSSKLWQGQILVRAHNWSYIIDKKPLWQTASFSVKSGDKLAIIGPNGCGKTTLLKQFLKAHNKHLPNVQIAGGAKIGYFSQDIDILDPDKNLLRNLQSTSSQSEALLRTVLIRLRFKREDFFKPIQLLSGGEKVKAALAKILVSDCNVLMLDEPTNHLDLDAVTALEELLCNYPGTLIFTTQDRRLLKAIAKNLLVFDGTKLNFFPGPYDDYSNKQISTEYIEATADILLIENKLAEIISHLSLNPTCLLYTSDAADDLIGV
;
A
#
# COMPACT_ATOMS: atom_id res chain seq x y z
N MET A 1 23.89 2.58 -21.92
CA MET A 1 23.88 1.27 -22.59
C MET A 1 22.65 0.50 -22.11
N TYR A 2 21.94 -0.19 -23.03
CA TYR A 2 20.81 -1.04 -22.63
C TYR A 2 21.34 -2.39 -22.18
N ILE A 3 20.89 -2.85 -21.02
CA ILE A 3 21.28 -4.15 -20.41
C ILE A 3 20.21 -5.23 -20.59
N LEU A 4 18.93 -4.83 -20.70
CA LEU A 4 17.83 -5.73 -20.98
C LEU A 4 16.88 -5.09 -22.00
N GLU A 5 16.48 -5.88 -22.99
CA GLU A 5 15.52 -5.49 -24.02
C GLU A 5 14.47 -6.60 -24.20
N THR A 6 13.19 -6.21 -24.32
CA THR A 6 12.10 -7.12 -24.65
C THR A 6 11.25 -6.55 -25.78
N ASN A 7 10.68 -7.41 -26.61
CA ASN A 7 9.60 -7.01 -27.50
C ASN A 7 8.26 -6.96 -26.74
N SER A 8 7.22 -6.48 -27.36
CA SER A 8 5.86 -6.55 -26.81
C SER A 8 5.30 -7.97 -26.97
N PHE A 9 4.74 -8.52 -25.88
CA PHE A 9 4.10 -9.83 -25.91
C PHE A 9 2.99 -9.98 -24.85
N LYS A 10 2.22 -11.05 -24.95
CA LYS A 10 1.19 -11.44 -23.99
C LYS A 10 1.64 -12.70 -23.26
N TYR A 11 1.48 -12.73 -21.94
CA TYR A 11 1.79 -13.90 -21.13
C TYR A 11 0.50 -14.55 -20.60
N TYR A 12 0.39 -15.85 -20.79
CA TYR A 12 -0.75 -16.65 -20.35
C TYR A 12 -0.31 -17.66 -19.31
N LEU A 13 -1.13 -17.87 -18.30
CA LEU A 13 -1.00 -18.98 -17.34
C LEU A 13 -2.15 -19.96 -17.61
N GLY A 14 -1.86 -21.07 -18.30
CA GLY A 14 -2.90 -21.88 -18.91
C GLY A 14 -3.67 -21.07 -19.98
N GLU A 15 -4.99 -21.06 -19.87
CA GLU A 15 -5.86 -20.27 -20.79
C GLU A 15 -6.05 -18.80 -20.32
N ARG A 16 -5.66 -18.48 -19.11
CA ARG A 16 -5.87 -17.15 -18.52
C ARG A 16 -4.76 -16.19 -18.95
N LEU A 17 -5.14 -15.08 -19.62
CA LEU A 17 -4.22 -13.96 -19.83
C LEU A 17 -3.82 -13.35 -18.48
N LEU A 18 -2.52 -13.42 -18.16
CA LEU A 18 -1.98 -12.85 -16.91
C LEU A 18 -1.62 -11.37 -17.12
N PHE A 19 -0.81 -11.07 -18.15
CA PHE A 19 -0.46 -9.69 -18.48
C PHE A 19 -0.05 -9.52 -19.95
N LYS A 20 -0.09 -8.25 -20.40
CA LYS A 20 0.46 -7.76 -21.66
C LYS A 20 1.66 -6.88 -21.34
N LEU A 21 2.80 -7.21 -21.92
CA LEU A 21 4.03 -6.46 -21.75
C LEU A 21 4.27 -5.58 -22.97
N PRO A 22 4.55 -4.27 -22.83
CA PRO A 22 5.06 -3.45 -23.94
C PRO A 22 6.52 -3.82 -24.22
N ALA A 23 7.08 -3.28 -25.28
CA ALA A 23 8.53 -3.37 -25.49
C ALA A 23 9.25 -2.60 -24.38
N LEU A 24 10.18 -3.26 -23.67
CA LEU A 24 10.92 -2.69 -22.55
C LEU A 24 12.38 -2.54 -22.92
N LYS A 25 13.01 -1.49 -22.36
CA LYS A 25 14.45 -1.23 -22.48
C LYS A 25 14.98 -0.74 -21.14
N LEU A 26 15.86 -1.51 -20.52
CA LEU A 26 16.52 -1.15 -19.28
C LEU A 26 17.93 -0.63 -19.53
N HIS A 27 18.29 0.44 -18.81
CA HIS A 27 19.64 0.99 -18.74
C HIS A 27 20.38 0.47 -17.52
N THR A 28 21.69 0.60 -17.53
CA THR A 28 22.60 0.17 -16.44
C THR A 28 22.32 0.82 -15.09
N LYS A 29 21.66 1.97 -15.05
CA LYS A 29 21.32 2.72 -13.82
C LYS A 29 19.81 2.77 -13.56
N SER A 30 19.01 1.95 -14.25
CA SER A 30 17.57 1.92 -14.02
C SER A 30 17.24 1.43 -12.62
N ARG A 31 16.36 2.15 -11.93
CA ARG A 31 15.82 1.84 -10.60
C ARG A 31 14.31 1.73 -10.72
N ILE A 32 13.81 0.53 -10.89
CA ILE A 32 12.42 0.27 -11.25
C ILE A 32 11.67 -0.31 -10.07
N GLY A 33 10.55 0.31 -9.72
CA GLY A 33 9.58 -0.24 -8.78
C GLY A 33 8.45 -0.95 -9.52
N LEU A 34 8.33 -2.26 -9.39
CA LEU A 34 7.24 -3.05 -9.97
C LEU A 34 6.10 -3.17 -8.97
N ILE A 35 4.98 -2.53 -9.27
CA ILE A 35 3.80 -2.49 -8.42
C ILE A 35 2.58 -3.10 -9.10
N GLY A 36 1.58 -3.49 -8.32
CA GLY A 36 0.31 -4.04 -8.82
C GLY A 36 -0.39 -4.85 -7.75
N LEU A 37 -1.64 -5.23 -8.01
CA LEU A 37 -2.46 -6.03 -7.10
C LEU A 37 -1.81 -7.40 -6.80
N ASN A 38 -2.15 -7.98 -5.65
CA ASN A 38 -1.75 -9.34 -5.34
C ASN A 38 -2.34 -10.31 -6.38
N GLY A 39 -1.50 -11.24 -6.87
CA GLY A 39 -1.89 -12.15 -7.95
C GLY A 39 -1.93 -11.55 -9.36
N SER A 40 -1.47 -10.31 -9.56
CA SER A 40 -1.37 -9.70 -10.90
C SER A 40 -0.25 -10.28 -11.77
N GLY A 41 0.69 -11.01 -11.17
CA GLY A 41 1.81 -11.65 -11.87
C GLY A 41 3.16 -10.94 -11.71
N LYS A 42 3.36 -10.13 -10.67
CA LYS A 42 4.65 -9.44 -10.38
C LYS A 42 5.81 -10.44 -10.28
N THR A 43 5.69 -11.42 -9.38
CA THR A 43 6.68 -12.51 -9.22
C THR A 43 6.90 -13.26 -10.52
N THR A 44 5.81 -13.60 -11.22
CA THR A 44 5.88 -14.29 -12.53
C THR A 44 6.65 -13.48 -13.56
N LEU A 45 6.47 -12.16 -13.58
CA LEU A 45 7.23 -11.27 -14.47
C LEU A 45 8.72 -11.24 -14.10
N LEU A 46 9.07 -11.15 -12.82
CA LEU A 46 10.47 -11.23 -12.39
C LEU A 46 11.12 -12.57 -12.76
N GLU A 47 10.44 -13.69 -12.50
CA GLU A 47 10.92 -15.04 -12.86
C GLU A 47 11.07 -15.22 -14.39
N LEU A 48 10.17 -14.61 -15.18
CA LEU A 48 10.25 -14.62 -16.64
C LEU A 48 11.45 -13.82 -17.14
N LEU A 49 11.69 -12.62 -16.58
CA LEU A 49 12.84 -11.79 -16.92
C LEU A 49 14.16 -12.47 -16.51
N ALA A 50 14.16 -13.20 -15.40
CA ALA A 50 15.31 -13.98 -14.91
C ALA A 50 15.57 -15.26 -15.72
N GLY A 51 14.67 -15.64 -16.65
CA GLY A 51 14.79 -16.87 -17.43
C GLY A 51 14.47 -18.15 -16.64
N ILE A 52 13.88 -18.02 -15.43
CA ILE A 52 13.46 -19.17 -14.62
C ILE A 52 12.20 -19.82 -15.19
N ARG A 53 11.31 -19.01 -15.78
CA ARG A 53 10.11 -19.50 -16.46
C ARG A 53 10.29 -19.59 -17.96
N PRO A 54 9.60 -20.55 -18.63
CA PRO A 54 9.67 -20.67 -20.08
C PRO A 54 9.13 -19.39 -20.75
N ILE A 55 9.93 -18.89 -21.68
CA ILE A 55 9.61 -17.69 -22.47
C ILE A 55 8.61 -18.08 -23.56
N PRO A 56 7.47 -17.37 -23.73
CA PRO A 56 6.55 -17.62 -24.85
C PRO A 56 7.25 -17.53 -26.20
N ALA A 57 6.88 -18.36 -27.17
CA ALA A 57 7.51 -18.37 -28.50
C ALA A 57 7.49 -17.00 -29.22
N ALA A 58 6.49 -16.17 -28.95
CA ALA A 58 6.39 -14.80 -29.48
C ALA A 58 7.23 -13.76 -28.72
N ALA A 59 7.80 -14.12 -27.58
CA ALA A 59 8.56 -13.21 -26.74
C ALA A 59 10.06 -13.33 -27.02
N LYS A 60 10.73 -12.18 -27.06
CA LYS A 60 12.19 -12.10 -27.16
C LYS A 60 12.70 -11.27 -26.00
N ILE A 61 13.47 -11.89 -25.11
CA ILE A 61 14.10 -11.25 -23.97
C ILE A 61 15.60 -11.39 -24.15
N ILE A 62 16.29 -10.27 -24.26
CA ILE A 62 17.75 -10.22 -24.43
C ILE A 62 18.33 -9.53 -23.21
N CYS A 63 19.13 -10.22 -22.44
CA CYS A 63 19.89 -9.66 -21.35
C CYS A 63 21.39 -9.73 -21.69
N LYS A 64 22.09 -8.58 -21.52
CA LYS A 64 23.50 -8.42 -21.86
C LYS A 64 24.41 -8.39 -20.61
N THR A 65 23.85 -8.70 -19.45
CA THR A 65 24.56 -8.65 -18.17
C THR A 65 24.19 -9.82 -17.28
N THR A 66 24.97 -10.05 -16.23
CA THR A 66 24.62 -11.02 -15.19
C THR A 66 23.40 -10.55 -14.40
N MET A 67 22.51 -11.47 -14.07
CA MET A 67 21.33 -11.20 -13.25
C MET A 67 21.37 -12.02 -11.97
N THR A 68 20.95 -11.40 -10.88
CA THR A 68 20.69 -12.06 -9.61
C THR A 68 19.26 -11.84 -9.21
N ILE A 69 18.57 -12.88 -8.75
CA ILE A 69 17.22 -12.81 -8.21
C ILE A 69 17.26 -13.02 -6.70
N LEU A 70 16.60 -12.13 -5.97
CA LEU A 70 16.23 -12.30 -4.58
C LEU A 70 14.76 -12.74 -4.57
N PRO A 71 14.47 -14.05 -4.40
CA PRO A 71 13.10 -14.53 -4.38
C PRO A 71 12.42 -14.15 -3.08
N GLN A 72 11.08 -14.11 -3.08
CA GLN A 72 10.31 -13.95 -1.86
C GLN A 72 10.67 -15.04 -0.84
N LEU A 73 11.21 -14.63 0.30
CA LEU A 73 11.59 -15.53 1.37
C LEU A 73 10.33 -16.01 2.11
N LYS A 74 9.94 -17.25 1.89
CA LYS A 74 8.87 -17.90 2.66
C LYS A 74 9.41 -18.31 4.02
N GLU A 75 8.68 -17.98 5.09
CA GLU A 75 8.97 -18.34 6.48
C GLU A 75 9.13 -19.85 6.65
N ARG A 76 10.35 -20.36 6.60
CA ARG A 76 10.64 -21.77 6.95
C ARG A 76 12.00 -21.99 7.59
N LEU A 77 12.61 -21.01 8.23
CA LEU A 77 13.87 -21.21 8.93
C LEU A 77 13.75 -20.80 10.40
N SER A 78 14.16 -21.70 11.28
CA SER A 78 14.10 -21.69 12.74
C SER A 78 14.98 -20.62 13.45
N LYS A 79 15.44 -19.60 12.74
CA LYS A 79 16.18 -18.45 13.28
C LYS A 79 15.36 -17.18 13.05
N SER A 80 15.62 -16.13 13.83
CA SER A 80 14.91 -14.86 13.70
C SER A 80 14.82 -14.41 12.23
N GLY A 81 13.61 -14.23 11.70
CA GLY A 81 13.38 -14.04 10.26
C GLY A 81 14.20 -12.90 9.65
N GLY A 82 14.55 -11.87 10.43
CA GLY A 82 15.33 -10.71 9.98
C GLY A 82 16.80 -11.03 9.67
N GLU A 83 17.50 -11.76 10.53
CA GLU A 83 18.94 -12.09 10.36
C GLU A 83 19.19 -12.99 9.15
N THR A 84 18.30 -13.97 8.93
CA THR A 84 18.38 -14.85 7.75
C THR A 84 18.13 -14.09 6.46
N THR A 85 17.16 -13.18 6.44
CA THR A 85 16.86 -12.32 5.29
C THR A 85 18.05 -11.43 4.97
N GLN A 86 18.67 -10.82 5.98
CA GLN A 86 19.86 -9.99 5.82
C GLN A 86 21.03 -10.76 5.20
N ALA A 87 21.30 -11.99 5.67
CA ALA A 87 22.36 -12.83 5.13
C ALA A 87 22.16 -13.15 3.64
N TYR A 88 20.94 -13.48 3.22
CA TYR A 88 20.62 -13.72 1.80
C TYR A 88 20.78 -12.46 0.94
N ILE A 89 20.34 -11.32 1.45
CA ILE A 89 20.50 -10.03 0.76
C ILE A 89 21.99 -9.72 0.57
N LEU A 90 22.79 -9.83 1.62
CA LEU A 90 24.24 -9.62 1.56
C LEU A 90 24.91 -10.56 0.55
N GLN A 91 24.52 -11.82 0.51
CA GLN A 91 25.06 -12.78 -0.45
C GLN A 91 24.75 -12.37 -1.90
N ALA A 92 23.52 -11.92 -2.16
CA ALA A 92 23.12 -11.46 -3.49
C ALA A 92 23.83 -10.15 -3.91
N LEU A 93 24.01 -9.21 -2.98
CA LEU A 93 24.74 -7.97 -3.23
C LEU A 93 26.23 -8.20 -3.51
N LYS A 94 26.85 -9.18 -2.82
CA LYS A 94 28.25 -9.56 -3.08
C LYS A 94 28.51 -10.11 -4.48
N GLN A 95 27.49 -10.64 -5.17
CA GLN A 95 27.64 -11.13 -6.55
C GLN A 95 27.86 -10.02 -7.58
N GLN A 96 27.67 -8.74 -7.22
CA GLN A 96 27.88 -7.57 -8.07
C GLN A 96 27.31 -7.74 -9.50
N SER A 97 26.12 -8.33 -9.61
CA SER A 97 25.45 -8.53 -10.90
C SER A 97 25.06 -7.19 -11.53
N GLY A 98 25.02 -7.14 -12.86
CA GLY A 98 24.62 -5.91 -13.56
C GLY A 98 23.12 -5.62 -13.44
N LEU A 99 22.29 -6.61 -13.07
CA LEU A 99 20.86 -6.46 -12.81
C LEU A 99 20.45 -7.29 -11.58
N LEU A 100 19.86 -6.63 -10.60
CA LEU A 100 19.26 -7.26 -9.41
C LEU A 100 17.73 -7.22 -9.53
N LEU A 101 17.11 -8.38 -9.40
CA LEU A 101 15.66 -8.55 -9.32
C LEU A 101 15.30 -8.92 -7.88
N ALA A 102 14.52 -8.10 -7.20
CA ALA A 102 14.16 -8.33 -5.81
C ALA A 102 12.63 -8.41 -5.64
N ASP A 103 12.14 -9.54 -5.11
CA ASP A 103 10.72 -9.79 -4.88
C ASP A 103 10.41 -9.68 -3.39
N GLU A 104 9.78 -8.57 -2.99
CA GLU A 104 9.40 -8.25 -1.60
C GLU A 104 10.56 -8.38 -0.59
N PRO A 105 11.72 -7.75 -0.83
CA PRO A 105 12.88 -7.87 0.07
C PRO A 105 12.66 -7.17 1.42
N THR A 106 11.63 -6.35 1.53
CA THR A 106 11.24 -5.62 2.74
C THR A 106 10.40 -6.44 3.72
N ASN A 107 9.88 -7.61 3.29
CA ASN A 107 9.06 -8.44 4.14
C ASN A 107 9.85 -8.97 5.35
N ASN A 108 9.23 -8.93 6.53
CA ASN A 108 9.78 -9.39 7.80
C ASN A 108 11.03 -8.64 8.31
N LEU A 109 11.41 -7.53 7.68
CA LEU A 109 12.45 -6.64 8.19
C LEU A 109 11.82 -5.64 9.17
N ASP A 110 12.52 -5.33 10.25
CA ASP A 110 12.18 -4.20 11.12
C ASP A 110 12.74 -2.89 10.56
N MET A 111 12.49 -1.80 11.26
CA MET A 111 12.82 -0.46 10.79
C MET A 111 14.31 -0.28 10.54
N ASP A 112 15.17 -0.81 11.42
CA ASP A 112 16.62 -0.65 11.34
C ASP A 112 17.19 -1.44 10.16
N HIS A 113 16.71 -2.67 9.97
CA HIS A 113 17.08 -3.50 8.81
C HIS A 113 16.55 -2.93 7.50
N LEU A 114 15.38 -2.27 7.50
CA LEU A 114 14.84 -1.57 6.33
C LEU A 114 15.72 -0.39 5.92
N LEU A 115 16.15 0.44 6.88
CA LEU A 115 17.04 1.57 6.63
C LEU A 115 18.41 1.09 6.13
N TRP A 116 18.94 0.03 6.72
CA TRP A 116 20.16 -0.61 6.26
C TRP A 116 20.03 -1.09 4.80
N LEU A 117 18.96 -1.83 4.48
CA LEU A 117 18.71 -2.32 3.12
C LEU A 117 18.57 -1.17 2.11
N GLU A 118 17.87 -0.11 2.49
CA GLU A 118 17.72 1.09 1.66
C GLU A 118 19.10 1.70 1.33
N LYS A 119 19.98 1.81 2.34
CA LYS A 119 21.35 2.32 2.17
C LYS A 119 22.18 1.44 1.23
N GLU A 120 22.15 0.11 1.42
CA GLU A 120 22.88 -0.85 0.58
C GLU A 120 22.42 -0.80 -0.89
N LEU A 121 21.08 -0.84 -1.12
CA LEU A 121 20.52 -0.79 -2.46
C LEU A 121 20.73 0.57 -3.16
N ARG A 122 20.80 1.65 -2.40
CA ARG A 122 21.13 2.98 -2.94
C ARG A 122 22.54 3.03 -3.50
N HIS A 123 23.50 2.36 -2.87
CA HIS A 123 24.90 2.28 -3.31
C HIS A 123 25.15 1.19 -4.35
N TYR A 124 24.18 0.31 -4.59
CA TYR A 124 24.32 -0.75 -5.59
C TYR A 124 24.57 -0.18 -6.99
N SER A 125 25.63 -0.62 -7.68
CA SER A 125 26.08 -0.07 -8.95
C SER A 125 25.28 -0.54 -10.18
N GLY A 126 24.66 -1.73 -10.11
CA GLY A 126 23.85 -2.31 -11.18
C GLY A 126 22.45 -1.71 -11.28
N ALA A 127 21.68 -2.14 -12.28
CA ALA A 127 20.25 -1.85 -12.35
C ALA A 127 19.46 -2.66 -11.32
N LEU A 128 18.31 -2.14 -10.94
CA LEU A 128 17.43 -2.74 -9.94
C LEU A 128 16.00 -2.80 -10.45
N ILE A 129 15.35 -3.97 -10.35
CA ILE A 129 13.89 -4.12 -10.42
C ILE A 129 13.42 -4.65 -9.09
N LEU A 130 12.58 -3.88 -8.42
CA LEU A 130 12.16 -4.09 -7.05
C LEU A 130 10.63 -4.23 -6.99
N VAL A 131 10.14 -5.33 -6.46
CA VAL A 131 8.74 -5.46 -5.99
C VAL A 131 8.72 -5.14 -4.51
N SER A 132 7.94 -4.16 -4.09
CA SER A 132 7.73 -3.87 -2.67
C SER A 132 6.36 -3.25 -2.42
N HIS A 133 5.83 -3.49 -1.23
CA HIS A 133 4.65 -2.84 -0.69
C HIS A 133 4.98 -1.67 0.25
N ASP A 134 6.26 -1.39 0.48
CA ASP A 134 6.72 -0.20 1.23
C ASP A 134 6.86 1.00 0.28
N ARG A 135 6.02 2.01 0.52
CA ARG A 135 5.92 3.22 -0.31
C ARG A 135 7.13 4.13 -0.15
N ASP A 136 7.66 4.25 1.06
CA ASP A 136 8.83 5.10 1.33
C ASP A 136 10.09 4.46 0.75
N PHE A 137 10.19 3.14 0.80
CA PHE A 137 11.27 2.38 0.17
C PHE A 137 11.29 2.54 -1.35
N LEU A 138 10.10 2.49 -1.99
CA LEU A 138 9.97 2.77 -3.43
C LEU A 138 10.32 4.21 -3.77
N ASP A 139 9.93 5.18 -2.93
CA ASP A 139 10.25 6.60 -3.14
C ASP A 139 11.75 6.89 -3.01
N ALA A 140 12.42 6.21 -2.09
CA ALA A 140 13.84 6.42 -1.83
C ALA A 140 14.76 5.81 -2.91
N LEU A 141 14.33 4.72 -3.55
CA LEU A 141 15.18 3.93 -4.44
C LEU A 141 14.81 4.01 -5.91
N CYS A 142 13.52 4.18 -6.26
CA CYS A 142 13.06 4.05 -7.62
C CYS A 142 12.99 5.40 -8.35
N ASN A 143 13.40 5.40 -9.62
CA ASN A 143 13.26 6.52 -10.54
C ASN A 143 12.26 6.26 -11.68
N GLU A 144 11.71 5.05 -11.73
CA GLU A 144 10.69 4.62 -12.67
C GLU A 144 9.77 3.61 -11.99
N ILE A 145 8.46 3.70 -12.23
CA ILE A 145 7.46 2.78 -11.69
C ILE A 145 6.80 2.02 -12.84
N TRP A 146 6.83 0.70 -12.74
CA TRP A 146 6.10 -0.22 -13.59
C TRP A 146 4.84 -0.68 -12.87
N ALA A 147 3.70 -0.19 -13.29
CA ALA A 147 2.40 -0.56 -12.72
C ALA A 147 1.75 -1.66 -13.55
N LEU A 148 1.51 -2.82 -12.93
CA LEU A 148 0.79 -3.93 -13.52
C LEU A 148 -0.68 -3.85 -13.13
N ASP A 149 -1.48 -3.12 -13.92
CA ASP A 149 -2.90 -2.87 -13.68
C ASP A 149 -3.72 -3.35 -14.89
N ASP A 150 -4.93 -3.87 -14.67
CA ASP A 150 -5.83 -4.40 -15.71
C ASP A 150 -5.13 -5.31 -16.75
N LYS A 151 -4.22 -6.17 -16.27
CA LYS A 151 -3.45 -7.09 -17.13
C LYS A 151 -2.54 -6.38 -18.14
N GLN A 152 -2.19 -5.13 -17.91
CA GLN A 152 -1.28 -4.35 -18.74
C GLN A 152 -0.18 -3.75 -17.89
N LEU A 153 1.04 -3.74 -18.40
CA LEU A 153 2.14 -3.02 -17.78
C LEU A 153 2.16 -1.58 -18.30
N GLN A 154 2.05 -0.63 -17.38
CA GLN A 154 2.17 0.80 -17.66
C GLN A 154 3.43 1.34 -17.00
N ILE A 155 4.15 2.19 -17.70
CA ILE A 155 5.42 2.75 -17.25
C ILE A 155 5.20 4.22 -16.87
N TYR A 156 5.64 4.58 -15.67
CA TYR A 156 5.55 5.92 -15.13
C TYR A 156 6.96 6.41 -14.76
N GLN A 157 7.32 7.58 -15.23
CA GLN A 157 8.59 8.21 -14.88
C GLN A 157 8.51 8.88 -13.52
N GLY A 158 9.56 8.72 -12.73
CA GLY A 158 9.65 9.24 -11.38
C GLY A 158 9.48 8.16 -10.30
N ASN A 159 9.47 8.60 -9.05
CA ASN A 159 9.29 7.75 -7.88
C ASN A 159 7.80 7.40 -7.62
N TYR A 160 7.51 6.69 -6.53
CA TYR A 160 6.15 6.27 -6.20
C TYR A 160 5.21 7.46 -5.94
N SER A 161 5.68 8.52 -5.30
CA SER A 161 4.90 9.74 -5.08
C SER A 161 4.51 10.43 -6.38
N ASN A 162 5.45 10.51 -7.34
CA ASN A 162 5.18 11.02 -8.69
C ASN A 162 4.16 10.15 -9.43
N TYR A 163 4.28 8.83 -9.34
CA TYR A 163 3.29 7.89 -9.88
C TYR A 163 1.89 8.15 -9.31
N GLN A 164 1.77 8.31 -7.98
CA GLN A 164 0.48 8.61 -7.35
C GLN A 164 -0.13 9.91 -7.88
N GLN A 165 0.68 10.98 -8.02
CA GLN A 165 0.21 12.25 -8.58
C GLN A 165 -0.26 12.09 -10.02
N GLN A 166 0.51 11.40 -10.87
CA GLN A 166 0.13 11.14 -12.25
C GLN A 166 -1.16 10.31 -12.34
N LYS A 167 -1.32 9.31 -11.47
CA LYS A 167 -2.54 8.49 -11.36
C LYS A 167 -3.76 9.36 -11.01
N ILE A 168 -3.64 10.24 -10.01
CA ILE A 168 -4.72 11.15 -9.58
C ILE A 168 -5.10 12.12 -10.72
N ILE A 169 -4.11 12.67 -11.44
CA ILE A 169 -4.36 13.56 -12.59
C ILE A 169 -5.07 12.81 -13.71
N SER A 170 -4.60 11.61 -14.05
CA SER A 170 -5.23 10.74 -15.06
C SER A 170 -6.68 10.40 -14.69
N GLU A 171 -6.93 10.09 -13.41
CA GLU A 171 -8.27 9.81 -12.89
C GLU A 171 -9.20 11.03 -13.02
N LYS A 172 -8.74 12.20 -12.61
CA LYS A 172 -9.52 13.45 -12.74
C LYS A 172 -9.81 13.77 -14.20
N THR A 173 -8.83 13.59 -15.10
CA THR A 173 -9.00 13.82 -16.54
C THR A 173 -10.03 12.87 -17.14
N HIS A 174 -9.96 11.59 -16.76
CA HIS A 174 -10.93 10.57 -17.20
C HIS A 174 -12.35 10.90 -16.70
N ASP A 175 -12.51 11.32 -15.44
CA ASP A 175 -13.81 11.71 -14.88
C ASP A 175 -14.39 12.95 -15.58
N GLN A 176 -13.55 13.92 -15.91
CA GLN A 176 -13.96 15.08 -16.69
C GLN A 176 -14.39 14.67 -18.11
N ALA A 177 -13.63 13.80 -18.76
CA ALA A 177 -13.98 13.27 -20.08
C ALA A 177 -15.29 12.48 -20.04
N TYR A 178 -15.50 11.64 -19.01
CA TYR A 178 -16.76 10.93 -18.81
C TYR A 178 -17.94 11.87 -18.59
N ARG A 179 -17.80 12.90 -17.75
CA ARG A 179 -18.86 13.92 -17.55
C ARG A 179 -19.21 14.62 -18.86
N LYS A 180 -18.22 15.03 -19.65
CA LYS A 180 -18.43 15.64 -20.97
C LYS A 180 -19.16 14.67 -21.91
N TYR A 181 -18.76 13.40 -21.95
CA TYR A 181 -19.42 12.36 -22.75
C TYR A 181 -20.90 12.22 -22.35
N ILE A 182 -21.21 12.11 -21.06
CA ILE A 182 -22.60 11.99 -20.59
C ILE A 182 -23.42 13.23 -20.96
N MET A 183 -22.88 14.45 -20.75
CA MET A 183 -23.57 15.68 -21.15
C MET A 183 -23.87 15.72 -22.66
N GLN A 184 -22.91 15.36 -23.51
CA GLN A 184 -23.10 15.32 -24.95
C GLN A 184 -24.13 14.24 -25.35
N LYS A 185 -24.05 13.05 -24.75
CA LYS A 185 -24.99 11.96 -24.98
C LYS A 185 -26.41 12.39 -24.62
N THR A 186 -26.61 12.91 -23.41
CA THR A 186 -27.93 13.37 -22.93
C THR A 186 -28.49 14.50 -23.81
N HIS A 187 -27.63 15.45 -24.24
CA HIS A 187 -28.03 16.51 -25.13
C HIS A 187 -28.51 16.00 -26.50
N LEU A 188 -27.78 15.04 -27.10
CA LEU A 188 -28.17 14.42 -28.37
C LEU A 188 -29.45 13.57 -28.24
N GLU A 189 -29.60 12.82 -27.15
CA GLU A 189 -30.81 12.02 -26.87
C GLU A 189 -32.06 12.93 -26.69
N THR A 190 -31.94 14.03 -25.95
CA THR A 190 -33.02 14.98 -25.75
C THR A 190 -33.36 15.72 -27.04
N ALA A 191 -32.35 16.14 -27.81
CA ALA A 191 -32.57 16.76 -29.11
C ALA A 191 -33.25 15.81 -30.12
N PHE A 192 -32.85 14.53 -30.14
CA PHE A 192 -33.46 13.49 -30.96
C PHE A 192 -34.94 13.28 -30.57
N SER A 193 -35.22 13.07 -29.28
CA SER A 193 -36.60 12.86 -28.78
C SER A 193 -37.51 14.06 -29.08
N ALA A 194 -37.01 15.28 -28.95
CA ALA A 194 -37.71 16.48 -29.30
C ALA A 194 -38.05 16.55 -30.81
N LYS A 195 -37.08 16.17 -31.69
CA LYS A 195 -37.31 16.12 -33.14
C LYS A 195 -38.28 15.03 -33.52
N GLN A 196 -38.24 13.88 -32.90
CA GLN A 196 -39.19 12.80 -33.08
C GLN A 196 -40.62 13.20 -32.69
N GLN A 197 -40.78 13.84 -31.52
CA GLN A 197 -42.09 14.37 -31.10
C GLN A 197 -42.62 15.44 -32.03
N GLN A 198 -41.76 16.34 -32.53
CA GLN A 198 -42.14 17.35 -33.52
C GLN A 198 -42.58 16.72 -34.84
N ALA A 199 -41.89 15.67 -35.29
CA ALA A 199 -42.29 14.93 -36.50
C ALA A 199 -43.63 14.21 -36.34
N GLN A 200 -43.89 13.60 -35.16
CA GLN A 200 -45.19 12.96 -34.86
C GLN A 200 -46.35 14.00 -34.77
N LYS A 201 -46.08 15.17 -34.13
CA LYS A 201 -47.09 16.26 -34.09
C LYS A 201 -47.40 16.80 -35.46
N ALA A 202 -46.41 16.91 -36.35
CA ALA A 202 -46.64 17.36 -37.73
C ALA A 202 -47.56 16.42 -38.54
N VAL A 203 -47.66 15.16 -38.14
CA VAL A 203 -48.60 14.18 -38.74
C VAL A 203 -49.99 14.28 -38.11
N LYS A 204 -50.10 14.52 -36.77
CA LYS A 204 -51.38 14.56 -36.07
C LYS A 204 -52.17 15.85 -36.31
N THR A 205 -51.53 16.95 -36.69
CA THR A 205 -52.20 18.24 -37.02
C THR A 205 -52.92 18.24 -38.33
N THR A 206 -52.98 17.13 -39.04
CA THR A 206 -53.76 16.96 -40.29
C THR A 206 -55.24 16.59 -40.05
N LYS A 207 -55.88 17.05 -38.98
CA LYS A 207 -57.33 17.32 -39.03
C LYS A 207 -57.51 18.69 -39.70
N ILE A 208 -57.20 18.72 -40.99
CA ILE A 208 -57.44 19.87 -41.85
C ILE A 208 -58.94 20.07 -41.91
N SER A 209 -59.43 21.29 -41.61
CA SER A 209 -60.81 21.68 -41.83
C SER A 209 -61.16 21.43 -43.30
N LEU A 210 -62.40 21.06 -43.59
CA LEU A 210 -62.88 20.83 -44.94
C LEU A 210 -62.63 22.00 -45.91
N SER A 211 -62.47 23.21 -45.39
CA SER A 211 -62.14 24.43 -46.16
C SER A 211 -60.63 24.49 -46.55
N GLU A 212 -59.73 24.00 -45.71
CA GLU A 212 -58.27 23.96 -45.99
C GLU A 212 -57.84 22.78 -46.84
N ALA A 213 -58.64 21.71 -46.90
CA ALA A 213 -58.41 20.54 -47.77
C ALA A 213 -58.49 20.86 -49.29
N ARG A 214 -59.04 22.01 -49.66
CA ARG A 214 -59.13 22.52 -51.06
C ARG A 214 -57.84 23.21 -51.54
N ILE A 215 -56.87 23.50 -50.67
CA ILE A 215 -55.58 24.08 -51.06
C ILE A 215 -54.63 22.98 -51.51
N THR A 216 -54.48 22.88 -52.84
CA THR A 216 -53.71 21.86 -53.56
C THR A 216 -52.19 21.78 -53.22
N GLY A 217 -51.70 22.41 -52.17
CA GLY A 217 -50.29 22.43 -51.73
C GLY A 217 -50.02 22.03 -50.28
N ALA A 218 -51.06 21.89 -49.42
CA ALA A 218 -50.85 21.71 -47.97
C ALA A 218 -50.26 20.30 -47.61
N LYS A 219 -50.77 19.20 -48.24
CA LYS A 219 -50.27 17.86 -47.99
C LYS A 219 -48.78 17.67 -48.33
N PRO A 220 -48.30 18.11 -49.53
CA PRO A 220 -46.88 18.04 -49.86
C PRO A 220 -45.99 18.86 -48.94
N TYR A 221 -46.46 20.01 -48.43
CA TYR A 221 -45.72 20.84 -47.49
C TYR A 221 -45.48 20.14 -46.12
N PHE A 222 -46.50 19.55 -45.53
CA PHE A 222 -46.39 18.83 -44.27
C PHE A 222 -45.53 17.56 -44.42
N ALA A 223 -45.66 16.82 -45.51
CA ALA A 223 -44.81 15.67 -45.83
C ALA A 223 -43.33 16.07 -45.98
N LYS A 224 -43.06 17.19 -46.67
CA LYS A 224 -41.70 17.75 -46.81
C LYS A 224 -41.10 18.19 -45.45
N LYS A 225 -41.91 18.82 -44.59
CA LYS A 225 -41.51 19.20 -43.24
C LYS A 225 -41.23 18.01 -42.35
N GLN A 226 -42.07 16.97 -42.40
CA GLN A 226 -41.84 15.70 -41.67
C GLN A 226 -40.56 15.02 -42.12
N LYS A 227 -40.34 14.89 -43.46
CA LYS A 227 -39.13 14.29 -44.03
C LYS A 227 -37.88 15.03 -43.57
N LYS A 228 -37.88 16.37 -43.53
CA LYS A 228 -36.75 17.18 -43.03
C LYS A 228 -36.48 16.94 -41.54
N LEU A 229 -37.53 16.83 -40.71
CA LEU A 229 -37.39 16.52 -39.28
C LEU A 229 -36.85 15.13 -39.04
N GLN A 230 -37.31 14.14 -39.81
CA GLN A 230 -36.78 12.77 -39.76
C GLN A 230 -35.31 12.71 -40.19
N GLN A 231 -34.92 13.39 -41.28
CA GLN A 231 -33.52 13.47 -41.72
C GLN A 231 -32.62 14.10 -40.63
N THR A 232 -33.11 15.19 -39.97
CA THR A 232 -32.40 15.80 -38.89
C THR A 232 -32.28 14.85 -37.68
N GLY A 233 -33.36 14.11 -37.37
CA GLY A 233 -33.33 13.05 -36.34
C GLY A 233 -32.31 11.98 -36.65
N GLN A 234 -32.27 11.47 -37.88
CA GLN A 234 -31.34 10.48 -38.35
C GLN A 234 -29.86 10.94 -38.22
N SER A 235 -29.59 12.22 -38.55
CA SER A 235 -28.27 12.81 -38.40
C SER A 235 -27.82 12.90 -36.93
N LEU A 236 -28.77 13.11 -35.99
CA LEU A 236 -28.49 13.10 -34.55
C LEU A 236 -28.16 11.70 -34.04
N LEU A 237 -28.89 10.68 -34.51
CA LEU A 237 -28.57 9.27 -34.22
C LEU A 237 -27.16 8.89 -34.69
N THR A 238 -26.84 9.24 -35.93
CA THR A 238 -25.49 8.96 -36.50
C THR A 238 -24.39 9.67 -35.67
N ARG A 239 -24.65 10.86 -35.12
CA ARG A 239 -23.72 11.53 -34.22
C ARG A 239 -23.62 10.82 -32.88
N LEU A 240 -24.72 10.30 -32.34
CA LEU A 240 -24.79 9.56 -31.11
C LEU A 240 -24.02 8.24 -31.24
N ASP A 241 -24.16 7.52 -32.36
CA ASP A 241 -23.42 6.27 -32.65
C ASP A 241 -21.91 6.51 -32.83
N LYS A 242 -21.53 7.67 -33.35
CA LYS A 242 -20.12 8.07 -33.52
C LYS A 242 -19.48 8.57 -32.21
N LEU A 243 -20.27 8.82 -31.17
CA LEU A 243 -19.75 9.25 -29.88
C LEU A 243 -18.91 8.12 -29.26
N LYS A 244 -17.61 8.35 -29.06
CA LYS A 244 -16.73 7.38 -28.41
C LYS A 244 -17.23 7.10 -26.99
N GLN A 245 -17.69 5.87 -26.77
CA GLN A 245 -18.15 5.44 -25.46
C GLN A 245 -17.00 5.51 -24.45
N ILE A 246 -17.20 6.25 -23.36
CA ILE A 246 -16.29 6.32 -22.24
C ILE A 246 -16.97 5.59 -21.08
N GLU A 247 -16.33 4.57 -20.54
CA GLU A 247 -16.86 3.81 -19.42
C GLU A 247 -16.72 4.61 -18.11
N LYS A 248 -17.72 4.48 -17.23
CA LYS A 248 -17.65 5.10 -15.92
C LYS A 248 -16.61 4.39 -15.07
N ARG A 249 -15.62 5.13 -14.61
CA ARG A 249 -14.68 4.61 -13.61
C ARG A 249 -15.39 4.45 -12.27
N GLN A 250 -15.10 3.36 -11.55
CA GLN A 250 -15.64 3.18 -10.21
C GLN A 250 -14.89 4.11 -9.26
N SER A 251 -15.47 5.27 -8.96
CA SER A 251 -14.96 6.12 -7.88
C SER A 251 -15.20 5.43 -6.54
N LEU A 252 -14.16 5.37 -5.71
CA LEU A 252 -14.29 4.83 -4.37
C LEU A 252 -15.06 5.84 -3.50
N PRO A 253 -16.18 5.44 -2.86
CA PRO A 253 -16.99 6.35 -2.06
C PRO A 253 -16.23 6.78 -0.79
N ILE A 254 -16.49 8.01 -0.32
CA ILE A 254 -15.95 8.50 0.95
C ILE A 254 -16.65 7.76 2.10
N ILE A 255 -15.87 7.24 3.05
CA ILE A 255 -16.39 6.53 4.22
C ILE A 255 -16.47 7.50 5.40
N LYS A 256 -17.66 7.61 5.98
CA LYS A 256 -17.86 8.25 7.28
C LYS A 256 -18.36 7.19 8.25
N MET A 257 -17.51 6.78 9.18
CA MET A 257 -17.90 5.84 10.24
C MET A 257 -18.51 6.62 11.40
N ASN A 258 -19.73 6.25 11.79
CA ASN A 258 -20.38 6.79 12.98
C ASN A 258 -20.35 5.74 14.09
N LEU A 259 -19.46 5.89 15.05
CA LEU A 259 -19.47 5.10 16.27
C LEU A 259 -20.22 5.88 17.35
N LEU A 260 -21.45 5.47 17.63
CA LEU A 260 -22.30 6.09 18.66
C LEU A 260 -21.66 6.02 20.05
N SER A 261 -20.86 4.98 20.33
CA SER A 261 -20.22 4.76 21.63
C SER A 261 -18.93 5.56 21.85
N SER A 262 -18.29 6.09 20.81
CA SER A 262 -17.00 6.78 20.93
C SER A 262 -17.10 8.16 21.58
N LYS A 263 -18.23 8.86 21.42
CA LYS A 263 -18.43 10.21 21.99
C LYS A 263 -18.51 10.25 23.52
N LEU A 264 -18.93 9.15 24.16
CA LEU A 264 -19.15 9.08 25.60
C LEU A 264 -17.85 8.94 26.42
N TRP A 265 -16.73 8.59 25.79
CA TRP A 265 -15.48 8.24 26.46
C TRP A 265 -14.29 9.13 26.12
N GLN A 266 -14.48 10.20 25.35
CA GLN A 266 -13.37 11.09 24.94
C GLN A 266 -12.63 11.68 26.14
N GLY A 267 -11.30 11.53 26.13
CA GLY A 267 -10.41 12.10 27.16
C GLY A 267 -10.28 11.29 28.45
N GLN A 268 -11.08 10.24 28.68
CA GLN A 268 -10.91 9.36 29.84
C GLN A 268 -9.73 8.40 29.63
N ILE A 269 -9.07 8.02 30.72
CA ILE A 269 -7.97 7.06 30.67
C ILE A 269 -8.53 5.69 30.31
N LEU A 270 -8.10 5.17 29.16
CA LEU A 270 -8.47 3.85 28.67
C LEU A 270 -7.55 2.76 29.21
N VAL A 271 -6.24 3.00 29.16
CA VAL A 271 -5.20 2.08 29.65
C VAL A 271 -4.32 2.86 30.63
N ARG A 272 -4.07 2.27 31.79
CA ARG A 272 -3.09 2.78 32.75
C ARG A 272 -2.15 1.65 33.12
N ALA A 273 -0.86 1.84 32.90
CA ALA A 273 0.21 0.98 33.37
C ALA A 273 1.08 1.73 34.38
N HIS A 274 1.45 1.05 35.46
CA HIS A 274 2.32 1.63 36.51
C HIS A 274 3.34 0.57 36.97
N ASN A 275 4.62 0.86 36.80
CA ASN A 275 5.73 -0.05 37.11
C ASN A 275 5.51 -1.46 36.58
N TRP A 276 4.97 -1.54 35.38
CA TRP A 276 4.59 -2.82 34.75
C TRP A 276 5.79 -3.50 34.11
N SER A 277 6.05 -4.73 34.52
CA SER A 277 7.11 -5.58 33.98
C SER A 277 6.53 -6.89 33.47
N TYR A 278 7.15 -7.47 32.46
CA TYR A 278 6.71 -8.76 31.92
C TYR A 278 7.91 -9.63 31.54
N ILE A 279 7.86 -10.89 31.96
CA ILE A 279 8.94 -11.88 31.81
C ILE A 279 8.36 -13.10 31.10
N ILE A 280 9.07 -13.63 30.08
CA ILE A 280 8.79 -14.90 29.42
C ILE A 280 10.05 -15.75 29.50
N ASP A 281 9.92 -17.02 29.92
CA ASP A 281 11.01 -18.01 29.99
C ASP A 281 12.29 -17.45 30.66
N LYS A 282 12.10 -16.74 31.79
CA LYS A 282 13.16 -16.06 32.58
C LYS A 282 13.83 -14.87 31.87
N LYS A 283 13.38 -14.48 30.67
CA LYS A 283 13.87 -13.29 29.98
C LYS A 283 12.88 -12.14 30.12
N PRO A 284 13.30 -10.96 30.63
CA PRO A 284 12.43 -9.80 30.68
C PRO A 284 12.19 -9.29 29.26
N LEU A 285 10.92 -9.14 28.88
CA LEU A 285 10.54 -8.45 27.65
C LEU A 285 10.47 -6.94 27.85
N TRP A 286 9.92 -6.50 28.99
CA TRP A 286 10.00 -5.10 29.42
C TRP A 286 9.99 -5.00 30.93
N GLN A 287 10.56 -3.91 31.43
CA GLN A 287 10.68 -3.61 32.85
C GLN A 287 10.16 -2.20 33.16
N THR A 288 9.51 -2.05 34.29
CA THR A 288 9.12 -0.76 34.89
C THR A 288 8.39 0.21 33.93
N ALA A 289 7.56 -0.30 33.02
CA ALA A 289 6.81 0.53 32.10
C ALA A 289 5.70 1.31 32.86
N SER A 290 5.65 2.62 32.68
CA SER A 290 4.61 3.49 33.23
C SER A 290 4.10 4.43 32.15
N PHE A 291 2.81 4.30 31.79
CA PHE A 291 2.18 5.13 30.77
C PHE A 291 0.66 5.13 30.92
N SER A 292 0.01 6.06 30.25
CA SER A 292 -1.44 6.10 30.14
C SER A 292 -1.88 6.42 28.73
N VAL A 293 -2.93 5.73 28.26
CA VAL A 293 -3.57 5.94 26.95
C VAL A 293 -4.97 6.46 27.20
N LYS A 294 -5.33 7.54 26.53
CA LYS A 294 -6.67 8.14 26.63
C LYS A 294 -7.58 7.60 25.54
N SER A 295 -8.87 7.61 25.81
CA SER A 295 -9.87 7.31 24.78
C SER A 295 -9.81 8.33 23.65
N GLY A 296 -9.75 7.83 22.40
CA GLY A 296 -9.55 8.64 21.20
C GLY A 296 -8.09 8.81 20.76
N ASP A 297 -7.13 8.32 21.57
CA ASP A 297 -5.72 8.35 21.21
C ASP A 297 -5.41 7.39 20.05
N LYS A 298 -4.37 7.75 19.29
CA LYS A 298 -3.79 6.94 18.23
C LYS A 298 -2.36 6.57 18.65
N LEU A 299 -2.23 5.41 19.31
CA LEU A 299 -0.97 4.92 19.86
C LEU A 299 -0.34 3.91 18.92
N ALA A 300 0.85 4.19 18.43
CA ALA A 300 1.66 3.21 17.72
C ALA A 300 2.69 2.57 18.66
N ILE A 301 2.88 1.25 18.52
CA ILE A 301 3.88 0.48 19.24
C ILE A 301 4.99 0.15 18.24
N ILE A 302 6.20 0.64 18.49
CA ILE A 302 7.36 0.47 17.60
C ILE A 302 8.52 -0.19 18.35
N GLY A 303 9.39 -0.86 17.59
CA GLY A 303 10.58 -1.53 18.11
C GLY A 303 11.01 -2.69 17.21
N PRO A 304 12.19 -3.30 17.47
CA PRO A 304 12.75 -4.38 16.70
C PRO A 304 11.82 -5.60 16.60
N ASN A 305 12.13 -6.50 15.67
CA ASN A 305 11.43 -7.77 15.59
C ASN A 305 11.74 -8.63 16.83
N GLY A 306 10.72 -9.31 17.36
CA GLY A 306 10.88 -10.16 18.54
C GLY A 306 10.96 -9.42 19.89
N CYS A 307 10.91 -8.09 19.95
CA CYS A 307 10.95 -7.34 21.20
C CYS A 307 9.69 -7.49 22.08
N GLY A 308 8.59 -8.06 21.53
CA GLY A 308 7.38 -8.32 22.32
C GLY A 308 6.16 -7.47 21.97
N LYS A 309 6.10 -6.80 20.80
CA LYS A 309 4.97 -5.97 20.35
C LYS A 309 3.64 -6.73 20.39
N THR A 310 3.57 -7.88 19.72
CA THR A 310 2.39 -8.78 19.75
C THR A 310 2.04 -9.24 21.16
N THR A 311 3.08 -9.56 21.96
CA THR A 311 2.89 -9.97 23.35
C THR A 311 2.26 -8.85 24.18
N LEU A 312 2.69 -7.61 23.97
CA LEU A 312 2.14 -6.44 24.66
C LEU A 312 0.65 -6.26 24.33
N LEU A 313 0.27 -6.36 23.05
CA LEU A 313 -1.14 -6.33 22.65
C LEU A 313 -1.96 -7.46 23.28
N LYS A 314 -1.42 -8.69 23.31
CA LYS A 314 -2.06 -9.84 23.99
C LYS A 314 -2.18 -9.62 25.51
N GLN A 315 -1.23 -8.94 26.14
CA GLN A 315 -1.33 -8.61 27.57
C GLN A 315 -2.41 -7.53 27.82
N PHE A 316 -2.61 -6.57 26.94
CA PHE A 316 -3.76 -5.65 27.03
C PHE A 316 -5.09 -6.41 26.95
N LEU A 317 -5.22 -7.36 26.04
CA LEU A 317 -6.43 -8.21 25.98
C LEU A 317 -6.66 -9.02 27.25
N LYS A 318 -5.59 -9.58 27.83
CA LYS A 318 -5.68 -10.27 29.14
C LYS A 318 -6.08 -9.33 30.26
N ALA A 319 -5.53 -8.11 30.30
CA ALA A 319 -5.87 -7.11 31.29
C ALA A 319 -7.33 -6.62 31.19
N HIS A 320 -7.89 -6.64 29.99
CA HIS A 320 -9.31 -6.34 29.79
C HIS A 320 -10.22 -7.44 30.37
N ASN A 321 -9.85 -8.71 30.16
CA ASN A 321 -10.66 -9.86 30.59
C ASN A 321 -10.41 -10.28 32.05
N LYS A 322 -9.22 -9.99 32.59
CA LYS A 322 -8.79 -10.38 33.93
C LYS A 322 -8.04 -9.23 34.58
N HIS A 323 -8.27 -9.02 35.88
CA HIS A 323 -7.51 -8.04 36.62
C HIS A 323 -6.03 -8.44 36.67
N LEU A 324 -5.16 -7.62 36.06
CA LEU A 324 -3.71 -7.81 36.15
C LEU A 324 -3.11 -6.76 37.07
N PRO A 325 -2.13 -7.13 37.92
CA PRO A 325 -1.41 -6.15 38.70
C PRO A 325 -0.67 -5.18 37.76
N ASN A 326 -0.64 -3.92 38.12
CA ASN A 326 0.13 -2.87 37.43
C ASN A 326 -0.38 -2.45 36.03
N VAL A 327 -1.46 -3.07 35.49
CA VAL A 327 -2.12 -2.60 34.26
C VAL A 327 -3.63 -2.69 34.39
N GLN A 328 -4.31 -1.61 34.05
CA GLN A 328 -5.77 -1.51 34.14
C GLN A 328 -6.33 -1.01 32.81
N ILE A 329 -7.43 -1.61 32.37
CA ILE A 329 -8.18 -1.16 31.21
C ILE A 329 -9.59 -0.80 31.66
N ALA A 330 -10.11 0.31 31.15
CA ALA A 330 -11.43 0.79 31.49
C ALA A 330 -12.52 -0.23 31.11
N GLY A 331 -13.47 -0.51 32.01
CA GLY A 331 -14.50 -1.55 31.83
C GLY A 331 -15.46 -1.29 30.67
N GLY A 332 -15.56 -0.05 30.17
CA GLY A 332 -16.37 0.29 28.98
C GLY A 332 -15.64 0.11 27.64
N ALA A 333 -14.42 -0.38 27.66
CA ALA A 333 -13.70 -0.69 26.42
C ALA A 333 -14.33 -1.87 25.70
N LYS A 334 -14.71 -1.67 24.44
CA LYS A 334 -15.09 -2.75 23.51
C LYS A 334 -13.96 -2.93 22.53
N ILE A 335 -13.13 -3.95 22.72
CA ILE A 335 -11.89 -4.13 22.00
C ILE A 335 -12.13 -5.01 20.76
N GLY A 336 -11.81 -4.48 19.58
CA GLY A 336 -11.63 -5.26 18.36
C GLY A 336 -10.15 -5.54 18.15
N TYR A 337 -9.74 -6.79 18.17
CA TYR A 337 -8.36 -7.20 17.98
C TYR A 337 -8.14 -7.87 16.64
N PHE A 338 -7.22 -7.32 15.86
CA PHE A 338 -6.73 -7.91 14.63
C PHE A 338 -5.35 -8.52 14.89
N SER A 339 -5.25 -9.83 14.72
CA SER A 339 -3.97 -10.54 14.67
C SER A 339 -3.76 -11.13 13.27
N GLN A 340 -2.59 -11.64 13.02
CA GLN A 340 -2.32 -12.39 11.78
C GLN A 340 -3.12 -13.70 11.72
N ASP A 341 -3.61 -14.21 12.85
CA ASP A 341 -4.50 -15.36 12.92
C ASP A 341 -5.91 -14.96 12.46
N ILE A 342 -6.44 -15.64 11.45
CA ILE A 342 -7.69 -15.28 10.73
C ILE A 342 -8.93 -15.92 11.38
N ASP A 343 -8.82 -16.43 12.62
CA ASP A 343 -9.86 -17.20 13.33
C ASP A 343 -11.15 -16.43 13.61
N ILE A 344 -11.16 -15.13 13.38
CA ILE A 344 -12.35 -14.28 13.57
C ILE A 344 -13.42 -14.44 12.48
N LEU A 345 -13.07 -15.04 11.33
CA LEU A 345 -13.98 -15.26 10.22
C LEU A 345 -14.69 -16.61 10.35
N ASP A 346 -15.99 -16.58 10.18
CA ASP A 346 -16.80 -17.80 10.08
C ASP A 346 -16.65 -18.36 8.65
N PRO A 347 -16.04 -19.56 8.49
CA PRO A 347 -15.72 -20.09 7.17
C PRO A 347 -16.97 -20.43 6.33
N ASP A 348 -18.08 -20.73 6.98
CA ASP A 348 -19.31 -21.17 6.31
C ASP A 348 -20.19 -20.00 5.85
N LYS A 349 -19.99 -18.82 6.43
CA LYS A 349 -20.70 -17.61 6.03
C LYS A 349 -20.02 -16.92 4.84
N ASN A 350 -20.82 -16.24 4.03
CA ASN A 350 -20.28 -15.36 3.01
C ASN A 350 -19.65 -14.10 3.61
N LEU A 351 -18.85 -13.38 2.79
CA LEU A 351 -18.10 -12.22 3.24
C LEU A 351 -19.02 -11.14 3.86
N LEU A 352 -20.13 -10.80 3.23
CA LEU A 352 -21.04 -9.75 3.73
C LEU A 352 -21.71 -10.16 5.06
N ARG A 353 -22.17 -11.41 5.19
CA ARG A 353 -22.76 -11.94 6.44
C ARG A 353 -21.75 -11.99 7.58
N ASN A 354 -20.47 -12.24 7.30
CA ASN A 354 -19.43 -12.15 8.30
C ASN A 354 -19.30 -10.75 8.90
N LEU A 355 -19.38 -9.72 8.07
CA LEU A 355 -19.33 -8.33 8.53
C LEU A 355 -20.59 -7.94 9.30
N GLN A 356 -21.77 -8.36 8.82
CA GLN A 356 -23.05 -8.09 9.47
C GLN A 356 -23.17 -8.72 10.86
N SER A 357 -22.48 -9.83 11.12
CA SER A 357 -22.57 -10.54 12.41
C SER A 357 -21.97 -9.75 13.60
N THR A 358 -21.13 -8.76 13.36
CA THR A 358 -20.42 -8.00 14.41
C THR A 358 -20.62 -6.49 14.30
N SER A 359 -21.46 -6.03 13.38
CA SER A 359 -21.63 -4.62 13.07
C SER A 359 -23.10 -4.20 13.07
N SER A 360 -23.41 -3.12 13.75
CA SER A 360 -24.71 -2.42 13.68
C SER A 360 -24.78 -1.40 12.52
N GLN A 361 -23.72 -1.29 11.72
CA GLN A 361 -23.65 -0.33 10.62
C GLN A 361 -24.54 -0.74 9.44
N SER A 362 -24.93 0.25 8.62
CA SER A 362 -25.74 -0.01 7.44
C SER A 362 -25.01 -0.91 6.42
N GLU A 363 -25.76 -1.77 5.74
CA GLU A 363 -25.21 -2.63 4.69
C GLU A 363 -24.47 -1.83 3.58
N ALA A 364 -24.95 -0.63 3.28
CA ALA A 364 -24.31 0.27 2.32
C ALA A 364 -22.89 0.64 2.76
N LEU A 365 -22.66 0.88 4.06
CA LEU A 365 -21.34 1.16 4.61
C LEU A 365 -20.44 -0.08 4.54
N LEU A 366 -20.98 -1.26 4.93
CA LEU A 366 -20.23 -2.52 4.86
C LEU A 366 -19.75 -2.80 3.43
N ARG A 367 -20.62 -2.66 2.44
CA ARG A 367 -20.28 -2.80 1.02
C ARG A 367 -19.23 -1.77 0.59
N THR A 368 -19.32 -0.54 1.09
CA THR A 368 -18.36 0.52 0.80
C THR A 368 -16.97 0.17 1.32
N VAL A 369 -16.86 -0.33 2.56
CA VAL A 369 -15.58 -0.76 3.15
C VAL A 369 -14.96 -1.91 2.34
N LEU A 370 -15.78 -2.90 1.94
CA LEU A 370 -15.32 -4.00 1.09
C LEU A 370 -14.78 -3.52 -0.27
N ILE A 371 -15.50 -2.58 -0.94
CA ILE A 371 -15.04 -2.00 -2.20
C ILE A 371 -13.72 -1.24 -2.01
N ARG A 372 -13.55 -0.50 -0.90
CA ARG A 372 -12.31 0.20 -0.55
C ARG A 372 -11.14 -0.77 -0.39
N LEU A 373 -11.36 -1.91 0.25
CA LEU A 373 -10.36 -2.99 0.38
C LEU A 373 -10.21 -3.84 -0.90
N ARG A 374 -10.74 -3.34 -2.02
CA ARG A 374 -10.60 -3.94 -3.37
C ARG A 374 -11.29 -5.29 -3.55
N PHE A 375 -12.35 -5.57 -2.79
CA PHE A 375 -13.25 -6.67 -3.11
C PHE A 375 -14.18 -6.28 -4.26
N LYS A 376 -14.40 -7.20 -5.19
CA LYS A 376 -15.40 -7.06 -6.24
C LYS A 376 -16.80 -7.32 -5.67
N ARG A 377 -17.83 -6.77 -6.29
CA ARG A 377 -19.22 -6.98 -5.86
C ARG A 377 -19.62 -8.46 -5.85
N GLU A 378 -19.07 -9.25 -6.76
CA GLU A 378 -19.26 -10.70 -6.86
C GLU A 378 -18.70 -11.46 -5.65
N ASP A 379 -17.63 -10.93 -5.03
CA ASP A 379 -16.97 -11.57 -3.90
C ASP A 379 -17.77 -11.45 -2.59
N PHE A 380 -18.73 -10.51 -2.50
CA PHE A 380 -19.52 -10.27 -1.29
C PHE A 380 -20.33 -11.49 -0.85
N PHE A 381 -20.72 -12.29 -1.81
CA PHE A 381 -21.56 -13.49 -1.60
C PHE A 381 -20.76 -14.80 -1.60
N LYS A 382 -19.45 -14.73 -1.82
CA LYS A 382 -18.57 -15.90 -1.77
C LYS A 382 -18.37 -16.36 -0.32
N PRO A 383 -18.41 -17.67 -0.04
CA PRO A 383 -18.00 -18.23 1.24
C PRO A 383 -16.53 -17.87 1.53
N ILE A 384 -16.21 -17.65 2.80
CA ILE A 384 -14.85 -17.30 3.23
C ILE A 384 -13.82 -18.38 2.82
N GLN A 385 -14.23 -19.65 2.80
CA GLN A 385 -13.36 -20.76 2.41
C GLN A 385 -12.75 -20.57 1.02
N LEU A 386 -13.50 -19.98 0.08
CA LEU A 386 -13.08 -19.78 -1.31
C LEU A 386 -12.17 -18.55 -1.52
N LEU A 387 -11.96 -17.76 -0.49
CA LEU A 387 -11.07 -16.60 -0.55
C LEU A 387 -9.61 -17.03 -0.42
N SER A 388 -8.74 -16.37 -1.16
CA SER A 388 -7.28 -16.49 -1.01
C SER A 388 -6.80 -16.02 0.37
N GLY A 389 -5.60 -16.41 0.80
CA GLY A 389 -5.04 -15.99 2.08
C GLY A 389 -5.04 -14.46 2.27
N GLY A 390 -4.57 -13.71 1.28
CA GLY A 390 -4.59 -12.25 1.33
C GLY A 390 -6.00 -11.64 1.34
N GLU A 391 -6.97 -12.26 0.65
CA GLU A 391 -8.37 -11.83 0.73
C GLU A 391 -8.99 -12.12 2.11
N LYS A 392 -8.64 -13.23 2.75
CA LYS A 392 -9.07 -13.54 4.12
C LYS A 392 -8.53 -12.50 5.11
N VAL A 393 -7.27 -12.09 4.98
CA VAL A 393 -6.68 -11.00 5.79
C VAL A 393 -7.48 -9.70 5.61
N LYS A 394 -7.76 -9.29 4.36
CA LYS A 394 -8.58 -8.11 4.06
C LYS A 394 -10.00 -8.23 4.63
N ALA A 395 -10.61 -9.42 4.57
CA ALA A 395 -11.95 -9.69 5.11
C ALA A 395 -11.98 -9.59 6.64
N ALA A 396 -10.98 -10.15 7.32
CA ALA A 396 -10.82 -10.07 8.77
C ALA A 396 -10.64 -8.60 9.22
N LEU A 397 -9.80 -7.87 8.52
CA LEU A 397 -9.58 -6.44 8.75
C LEU A 397 -10.88 -5.63 8.54
N ALA A 398 -11.61 -5.89 7.45
CA ALA A 398 -12.91 -5.26 7.18
C ALA A 398 -13.89 -5.52 8.33
N LYS A 399 -14.00 -6.79 8.80
CA LYS A 399 -14.90 -7.19 9.88
C LYS A 399 -14.63 -6.42 11.17
N ILE A 400 -13.37 -6.28 11.55
CA ILE A 400 -12.98 -5.55 12.76
C ILE A 400 -13.21 -4.04 12.59
N LEU A 401 -12.87 -3.45 11.46
CA LEU A 401 -13.04 -2.02 11.20
C LEU A 401 -14.52 -1.57 11.27
N VAL A 402 -15.45 -2.43 10.87
CA VAL A 402 -16.88 -2.10 10.88
C VAL A 402 -17.60 -2.56 12.15
N SER A 403 -16.93 -3.30 13.02
CA SER A 403 -17.51 -3.81 14.26
C SER A 403 -17.83 -2.70 15.26
N ASP A 404 -18.74 -2.98 16.22
CA ASP A 404 -19.18 -2.03 17.24
C ASP A 404 -18.16 -1.84 18.37
N CYS A 405 -16.87 -1.76 18.00
CA CYS A 405 -15.76 -1.53 18.91
C CYS A 405 -15.46 -0.04 19.05
N ASN A 406 -15.05 0.38 20.26
CA ASN A 406 -14.56 1.73 20.51
C ASN A 406 -13.03 1.77 20.65
N VAL A 407 -12.39 0.61 20.71
CA VAL A 407 -10.94 0.42 20.74
C VAL A 407 -10.54 -0.58 19.67
N LEU A 408 -9.68 -0.19 18.75
CA LEU A 408 -9.06 -1.10 17.78
C LEU A 408 -7.63 -1.40 18.20
N MET A 409 -7.31 -2.67 18.32
CA MET A 409 -5.94 -3.15 18.49
C MET A 409 -5.53 -3.91 17.23
N LEU A 410 -4.52 -3.41 16.51
CA LEU A 410 -4.10 -3.97 15.22
C LEU A 410 -2.65 -4.40 15.29
N ASP A 411 -2.39 -5.68 15.01
CA ASP A 411 -1.03 -6.24 14.98
C ASP A 411 -0.57 -6.41 13.52
N GLU A 412 0.37 -5.55 13.10
CA GLU A 412 0.94 -5.49 11.74
C GLU A 412 -0.14 -5.56 10.62
N PRO A 413 -1.13 -4.62 10.61
CA PRO A 413 -2.28 -4.72 9.71
C PRO A 413 -1.95 -4.49 8.23
N THR A 414 -0.76 -4.03 7.91
CA THR A 414 -0.28 -3.79 6.55
C THR A 414 0.32 -5.04 5.90
N ASN A 415 0.68 -6.06 6.70
CA ASN A 415 1.26 -7.28 6.17
C ASN A 415 0.29 -7.99 5.21
N HIS A 416 0.82 -8.49 4.11
CA HIS A 416 0.07 -9.19 3.05
C HIS A 416 -0.96 -8.35 2.30
N LEU A 417 -1.03 -7.03 2.54
CA LEU A 417 -1.86 -6.11 1.77
C LEU A 417 -1.08 -5.57 0.56
N ASP A 418 -1.78 -5.37 -0.55
CA ASP A 418 -1.23 -4.62 -1.68
C ASP A 418 -1.29 -3.10 -1.41
N LEU A 419 -0.49 -2.32 -2.15
CA LEU A 419 -0.36 -0.87 -1.98
C LEU A 419 -1.70 -0.12 -1.98
N ASP A 420 -2.63 -0.53 -2.84
CA ASP A 420 -3.97 0.08 -2.90
C ASP A 420 -4.80 -0.23 -1.63
N ALA A 421 -4.69 -1.45 -1.09
CA ALA A 421 -5.37 -1.83 0.15
C ALA A 421 -4.73 -1.14 1.38
N VAL A 422 -3.40 -0.98 1.41
CA VAL A 422 -2.70 -0.22 2.45
C VAL A 422 -3.15 1.24 2.44
N THR A 423 -3.26 1.87 1.26
CA THR A 423 -3.76 3.24 1.14
C THR A 423 -5.22 3.37 1.62
N ALA A 424 -6.06 2.39 1.26
CA ALA A 424 -7.45 2.36 1.73
C ALA A 424 -7.55 2.16 3.24
N LEU A 425 -6.70 1.30 3.82
CA LEU A 425 -6.61 1.08 5.26
C LEU A 425 -6.20 2.36 5.98
N GLU A 426 -5.18 3.07 5.49
CA GLU A 426 -4.72 4.34 6.03
C GLU A 426 -5.86 5.36 6.09
N GLU A 427 -6.60 5.55 4.99
CA GLU A 427 -7.78 6.43 4.96
C GLU A 427 -8.86 6.03 5.98
N LEU A 428 -9.11 4.73 6.13
CA LEU A 428 -10.09 4.20 7.09
C LEU A 428 -9.66 4.45 8.53
N LEU A 429 -8.39 4.21 8.86
CA LEU A 429 -7.85 4.40 10.21
C LEU A 429 -7.70 5.89 10.58
N CYS A 430 -7.33 6.75 9.64
CA CYS A 430 -7.33 8.21 9.85
C CYS A 430 -8.72 8.73 10.24
N ASN A 431 -9.76 8.20 9.61
CA ASN A 431 -11.14 8.59 9.86
C ASN A 431 -11.83 7.79 10.98
N TYR A 432 -11.15 6.83 11.61
CA TYR A 432 -11.71 6.06 12.70
C TYR A 432 -11.83 6.91 13.98
N PRO A 433 -13.04 7.10 14.52
CA PRO A 433 -13.26 8.05 15.63
C PRO A 433 -12.90 7.50 17.01
N GLY A 434 -12.67 6.18 17.16
CA GLY A 434 -12.29 5.52 18.40
C GLY A 434 -10.80 5.54 18.70
N THR A 435 -10.42 4.84 19.75
CA THR A 435 -9.01 4.64 20.13
C THR A 435 -8.38 3.61 19.21
N LEU A 436 -7.15 3.88 18.80
CA LEU A 436 -6.36 2.96 17.99
C LEU A 436 -5.04 2.66 18.70
N ILE A 437 -4.75 1.38 18.91
CA ILE A 437 -3.46 0.88 19.38
C ILE A 437 -2.95 -0.08 18.30
N PHE A 438 -1.81 0.19 17.69
CA PHE A 438 -1.36 -0.61 16.56
C PHE A 438 0.15 -0.79 16.52
N THR A 439 0.56 -1.92 15.96
CA THR A 439 1.96 -2.16 15.59
C THR A 439 2.07 -2.05 14.08
N THR A 440 3.13 -1.47 13.58
CA THR A 440 3.46 -1.48 12.15
C THR A 440 4.91 -1.10 11.91
N GLN A 441 5.43 -1.53 10.78
CA GLN A 441 6.73 -1.11 10.24
C GLN A 441 6.57 -0.14 9.07
N ASP A 442 5.33 0.12 8.62
CA ASP A 442 5.04 1.09 7.56
C ASP A 442 5.21 2.52 8.09
N ARG A 443 6.30 3.18 7.66
CA ARG A 443 6.63 4.56 8.07
C ARG A 443 5.55 5.57 7.68
N ARG A 444 4.90 5.41 6.53
CA ARG A 444 3.81 6.31 6.10
C ARG A 444 2.58 6.17 6.98
N LEU A 445 2.23 4.92 7.31
CA LEU A 445 1.11 4.67 8.21
C LEU A 445 1.39 5.28 9.61
N LEU A 446 2.62 5.14 10.12
CA LEU A 446 3.04 5.78 11.37
C LEU A 446 2.89 7.30 11.31
N LYS A 447 3.44 7.95 10.28
CA LYS A 447 3.35 9.41 10.09
C LYS A 447 1.90 9.90 9.94
N ALA A 448 1.07 9.15 9.21
CA ALA A 448 -0.31 9.55 8.95
C ALA A 448 -1.23 9.43 10.17
N ILE A 449 -0.99 8.44 11.05
CA ILE A 449 -1.96 8.04 12.09
C ILE A 449 -1.44 8.27 13.50
N ALA A 450 -0.18 7.95 13.79
CA ALA A 450 0.35 7.95 15.15
C ALA A 450 0.40 9.37 15.73
N LYS A 451 -0.25 9.55 16.88
CA LYS A 451 -0.17 10.78 17.69
C LYS A 451 0.71 10.60 18.90
N ASN A 452 0.83 9.37 19.40
CA ASN A 452 1.69 8.97 20.49
C ASN A 452 2.40 7.68 20.13
N LEU A 453 3.58 7.47 20.69
CA LEU A 453 4.37 6.26 20.46
C LEU A 453 4.66 5.55 21.77
N LEU A 454 4.73 4.24 21.71
CA LEU A 454 5.26 3.37 22.75
C LEU A 454 6.42 2.60 22.15
N VAL A 455 7.63 2.93 22.60
CA VAL A 455 8.88 2.52 21.95
C VAL A 455 9.57 1.46 22.79
N PHE A 456 9.85 0.31 22.18
CA PHE A 456 10.73 -0.70 22.75
C PHE A 456 12.19 -0.31 22.49
N ASP A 457 12.93 -0.11 23.57
CA ASP A 457 14.36 0.16 23.58
C ASP A 457 15.03 -0.89 24.50
N GLY A 458 15.50 -1.98 23.90
CA GLY A 458 15.93 -3.17 24.63
C GLY A 458 14.82 -3.71 25.52
N THR A 459 15.03 -3.70 26.84
CA THR A 459 14.04 -4.10 27.85
C THR A 459 13.25 -2.92 28.43
N LYS A 460 13.48 -1.70 27.94
CA LYS A 460 12.71 -0.52 28.35
C LYS A 460 11.54 -0.31 27.40
N LEU A 461 10.42 0.14 27.96
CA LEU A 461 9.24 0.50 27.22
C LEU A 461 8.92 1.97 27.50
N ASN A 462 9.28 2.83 26.55
CA ASN A 462 9.23 4.27 26.70
C ASN A 462 8.00 4.85 26.01
N PHE A 463 7.25 5.70 26.73
CA PHE A 463 6.14 6.44 26.14
C PHE A 463 6.63 7.78 25.60
N PHE A 464 6.38 8.04 24.32
CA PHE A 464 6.71 9.31 23.66
C PHE A 464 5.41 10.02 23.28
N PRO A 465 5.10 11.17 23.90
CA PRO A 465 3.95 11.99 23.56
C PRO A 465 4.29 12.84 22.33
N GLY A 466 3.81 12.45 21.16
CA GLY A 466 4.06 13.16 19.91
C GLY A 466 3.99 12.26 18.68
N PRO A 467 3.92 12.85 17.47
CA PRO A 467 3.89 12.11 16.22
C PRO A 467 5.25 11.45 15.92
N TYR A 468 5.22 10.52 14.96
CA TYR A 468 6.41 9.76 14.58
C TYR A 468 7.55 10.63 14.01
N ASP A 469 7.22 11.72 13.32
CA ASP A 469 8.24 12.61 12.75
C ASP A 469 9.08 13.30 13.83
N ASP A 470 8.45 13.72 14.92
CA ASP A 470 9.17 14.34 16.06
C ASP A 470 10.11 13.34 16.75
N TYR A 471 9.66 12.08 16.87
CA TYR A 471 10.49 11.00 17.42
C TYR A 471 11.69 10.69 16.49
N SER A 472 11.45 10.53 15.20
CA SER A 472 12.50 10.25 14.20
C SER A 472 13.54 11.37 14.15
N ASN A 473 13.12 12.63 14.15
CA ASN A 473 14.03 13.77 14.16
C ASN A 473 14.87 13.82 15.44
N LYS A 474 14.29 13.45 16.60
CA LYS A 474 15.01 13.38 17.87
C LYS A 474 16.05 12.26 17.87
N GLN A 475 15.75 11.08 17.31
CA GLN A 475 16.73 10.00 17.17
C GLN A 475 17.91 10.43 16.29
N ILE A 476 17.63 10.99 15.12
CA ILE A 476 18.68 11.47 14.19
C ILE A 476 19.57 12.50 14.88
N SER A 477 19.02 13.43 15.66
CA SER A 477 19.81 14.42 16.38
C SER A 477 20.68 13.80 17.49
N THR A 478 20.17 12.76 18.16
CA THR A 478 20.92 12.06 19.21
C THR A 478 22.06 11.24 18.60
N GLU A 479 21.80 10.49 17.54
CA GLU A 479 22.82 9.74 16.79
C GLU A 479 23.91 10.67 16.22
N TYR A 480 23.52 11.85 15.71
CA TYR A 480 24.48 12.84 15.21
C TYR A 480 25.37 13.40 16.32
N ILE A 481 24.81 13.64 17.51
CA ILE A 481 25.57 14.11 18.67
C ILE A 481 26.53 13.02 19.17
N GLU A 482 26.08 11.75 19.24
CA GLU A 482 26.92 10.62 19.63
C GLU A 482 28.04 10.38 18.62
N ALA A 483 27.74 10.36 17.32
CA ALA A 483 28.74 10.22 16.27
C ALA A 483 29.77 11.36 16.26
N THR A 484 29.35 12.60 16.51
CA THR A 484 30.29 13.74 16.64
C THR A 484 31.15 13.64 17.89
N ALA A 485 30.61 13.14 19.01
CA ALA A 485 31.37 12.90 20.22
C ALA A 485 32.43 11.81 20.02
N ASP A 486 32.07 10.70 19.31
CA ASP A 486 33.02 9.62 18.98
C ASP A 486 34.12 10.10 18.04
N ILE A 487 33.80 10.90 17.02
CA ILE A 487 34.79 11.50 16.13
C ILE A 487 35.76 12.38 16.92
N LEU A 488 35.26 13.23 17.82
CA LEU A 488 36.05 14.11 18.63
C LEU A 488 36.99 13.33 19.59
N LEU A 489 36.50 12.18 20.08
CA LEU A 489 37.27 11.28 20.92
C LEU A 489 38.39 10.57 20.13
N ILE A 490 38.13 10.20 18.91
CA ILE A 490 39.12 9.64 17.99
C ILE A 490 40.16 10.71 17.60
N GLU A 491 39.72 11.92 17.26
CA GLU A 491 40.61 13.06 16.96
C GLU A 491 41.53 13.39 18.15
N ASN A 492 41.01 13.41 19.37
CA ASN A 492 41.81 13.62 20.58
C ASN A 492 42.85 12.52 20.79
N LYS A 493 42.47 11.24 20.61
CA LYS A 493 43.44 10.12 20.68
C LYS A 493 44.50 10.19 19.59
N LEU A 494 44.13 10.59 18.39
CA LEU A 494 45.06 10.77 17.27
C LEU A 494 46.06 11.91 17.56
N ALA A 495 45.57 13.04 18.12
CA ALA A 495 46.42 14.15 18.56
C ALA A 495 47.37 13.73 19.66
N GLU A 496 46.93 12.92 20.62
CA GLU A 496 47.76 12.37 21.70
C GLU A 496 48.88 11.47 21.13
N ILE A 497 48.56 10.57 20.22
CA ILE A 497 49.53 9.69 19.54
C ILE A 497 50.55 10.52 18.73
N ILE A 498 50.09 11.51 18.00
CA ILE A 498 50.98 12.40 17.23
C ILE A 498 51.92 13.18 18.15
N SER A 499 51.41 13.66 19.32
CA SER A 499 52.21 14.34 20.34
C SER A 499 53.27 13.42 20.92
N HIS A 500 52.91 12.15 21.24
CA HIS A 500 53.89 11.16 21.72
C HIS A 500 54.96 10.82 20.70
N LEU A 501 54.61 10.71 19.41
CA LEU A 501 55.55 10.48 18.30
C LEU A 501 56.49 11.68 18.07
N SER A 502 56.00 12.90 18.26
CA SER A 502 56.82 14.11 18.10
C SER A 502 57.80 14.32 19.25
N LEU A 503 57.47 13.82 20.46
CA LEU A 503 58.34 13.88 21.62
C LEU A 503 59.42 12.78 21.64
N ASN A 504 59.23 11.64 20.91
CA ASN A 504 60.19 10.55 20.81
C ASN A 504 60.40 10.12 19.34
N PRO A 505 61.16 10.91 18.53
CA PRO A 505 61.33 10.59 17.09
C PRO A 505 62.12 9.31 16.82
N THR A 506 62.81 8.75 17.80
CA THR A 506 63.53 7.43 17.68
C THR A 506 62.60 6.23 17.63
N CYS A 507 61.30 6.37 17.95
CA CYS A 507 60.32 5.28 17.85
C CYS A 507 59.83 5.06 16.38
N LEU A 508 60.09 6.00 15.49
CA LEU A 508 59.70 5.90 14.07
C LEU A 508 60.56 4.94 13.24
N LEU A 509 61.80 4.61 13.70
CA LEU A 509 62.67 3.67 13.04
C LEU A 509 62.27 2.19 13.27
N TYR A 510 61.48 1.91 14.31
CA TYR A 510 61.00 0.53 14.58
C TYR A 510 59.66 0.20 13.93
N THR A 511 58.92 1.20 13.46
CA THR A 511 57.61 0.97 12.82
C THR A 511 57.70 0.71 11.32
N SER A 512 58.81 1.03 10.65
CA SER A 512 59.00 0.71 9.24
C SER A 512 59.23 -0.79 8.98
N ASP A 513 59.92 -1.48 9.90
CA ASP A 513 60.19 -2.92 9.77
C ASP A 513 58.97 -3.77 10.12
N ALA A 514 58.02 -3.26 10.95
CA ALA A 514 56.79 -3.98 11.30
C ALA A 514 55.68 -3.78 10.24
N ALA A 515 55.77 -2.77 9.40
CA ALA A 515 54.80 -2.56 8.32
C ALA A 515 55.08 -3.40 7.07
N ASP A 516 56.33 -3.80 6.87
CA ASP A 516 56.71 -4.67 5.73
C ASP A 516 56.36 -6.15 5.99
N ASP A 517 56.26 -6.58 7.27
CA ASP A 517 55.81 -7.93 7.61
C ASP A 517 54.28 -8.13 7.54
N LEU A 518 53.47 -7.06 7.40
CA LEU A 518 52.01 -7.14 7.31
C LEU A 518 51.45 -7.08 5.86
N ILE A 519 52.34 -6.87 4.86
CA ILE A 519 51.95 -6.86 3.43
C ILE A 519 52.30 -8.20 2.73
N GLY A 520 52.75 -9.20 3.45
CA GLY A 520 53.22 -10.46 2.93
C GLY A 520 52.32 -11.69 3.27
N VAL A 521 50.98 -11.53 3.39
CA VAL A 521 50.03 -12.64 3.38
C VAL A 521 48.76 -12.29 2.63
#